data_7e2cf2931be4cafcac811b2d380c8268
#
_entry.id   7e2cf2931be4cafcac811b2d380c8268
#
_cell.length_a   1.000
_cell.length_b   1.000
_cell.length_c   1.000
_cell.angle_alpha   90.00
_cell.angle_beta   90.00
_cell.angle_gamma   90.00
#
_symmetry.space_group_name_H-M   'P 1'
#
loop_
_entity.id
_entity.type
_entity.pdbx_description
1 polymer ?
#
loop_
_entity_poly.entity_id
_entity_poly.type
_entity_poly.pdbx_seq_one_letter_code
_entity_poly.pdbx_strand_id
1 'polypeptide(L)'
;MLSDLGYDVHAVENGVEAIKSFFRGEYDIVLLDMDMPSMGGAEVIEKIRERGVRVPIVVLSEFDQYELSVLGKDGGADDFVSKNWPPQSLLIRLDKRLRDTLKRVEEGERVMFRLSADTTFDKDKRVLIVKGQKQHLKPMLAKVMWMLCTRKNEDITIKELCMWLWGVENEVKASELSSYISDLRKKLKPDESIELLRGFGGTYKLITMEL
;
A
#
# COMPACT_ATOMS: atom_id res chain seq x y z
N MET A 1 -8.36 -24.92 0.85
CA MET A 1 -7.11 -25.19 0.08
C MET A 1 -5.96 -24.28 0.48
N LEU A 2 -6.00 -22.95 0.27
CA LEU A 2 -4.86 -22.08 0.62
C LEU A 2 -4.59 -22.06 2.13
N SER A 3 -5.63 -21.94 2.95
CA SER A 3 -5.50 -21.98 4.42
C SER A 3 -4.90 -23.30 4.93
N ASP A 4 -5.23 -24.42 4.30
CA ASP A 4 -4.67 -25.74 4.66
C ASP A 4 -3.18 -25.86 4.32
N LEU A 5 -2.67 -24.95 3.47
CA LEU A 5 -1.27 -24.85 3.08
C LEU A 5 -0.50 -23.79 3.89
N GLY A 6 -1.12 -23.24 4.93
CA GLY A 6 -0.48 -22.31 5.85
C GLY A 6 -0.57 -20.84 5.44
N TYR A 7 -1.36 -20.48 4.40
CA TYR A 7 -1.64 -19.10 4.09
C TYR A 7 -2.70 -18.53 5.04
N ASP A 8 -2.48 -17.31 5.54
CA ASP A 8 -3.52 -16.53 6.20
C ASP A 8 -4.38 -15.86 5.12
N VAL A 9 -5.62 -16.32 4.98
CA VAL A 9 -6.51 -15.96 3.86
C VAL A 9 -7.67 -15.11 4.34
N HIS A 10 -7.75 -13.88 3.84
CA HIS A 10 -8.92 -13.03 3.99
C HIS A 10 -9.69 -12.98 2.66
N ALA A 11 -10.86 -13.63 2.63
CA ALA A 11 -11.73 -13.68 1.45
C ALA A 11 -12.83 -12.64 1.54
N VAL A 12 -13.17 -12.01 0.40
CA VAL A 12 -14.26 -11.04 0.24
C VAL A 12 -15.05 -11.35 -1.03
N GLU A 13 -16.32 -10.93 -1.08
CA GLU A 13 -17.27 -11.37 -2.11
C GLU A 13 -17.33 -10.44 -3.33
N ASN A 14 -16.82 -9.21 -3.24
CA ASN A 14 -16.90 -8.22 -4.32
C ASN A 14 -15.76 -7.21 -4.26
N GLY A 15 -15.57 -6.46 -5.36
CA GLY A 15 -14.49 -5.49 -5.50
C GLY A 15 -14.56 -4.32 -4.53
N VAL A 16 -15.76 -3.90 -4.11
CA VAL A 16 -15.92 -2.81 -3.12
C VAL A 16 -15.40 -3.23 -1.76
N GLU A 17 -15.71 -4.45 -1.34
CA GLU A 17 -15.17 -5.02 -0.10
C GLU A 17 -13.68 -5.31 -0.21
N ALA A 18 -13.22 -5.79 -1.38
CA ALA A 18 -11.81 -6.01 -1.66
C ALA A 18 -10.99 -4.72 -1.42
N ILE A 19 -11.43 -3.59 -1.98
CA ILE A 19 -10.77 -2.30 -1.78
C ILE A 19 -10.81 -1.86 -0.31
N LYS A 20 -11.97 -1.98 0.36
CA LYS A 20 -12.08 -1.62 1.78
C LYS A 20 -11.15 -2.47 2.67
N SER A 21 -11.13 -3.77 2.44
CA SER A 21 -10.28 -4.69 3.19
C SER A 21 -8.80 -4.44 2.89
N PHE A 22 -8.46 -4.27 1.61
CA PHE A 22 -7.09 -4.04 1.19
C PHE A 22 -6.46 -2.82 1.87
N PHE A 23 -7.19 -1.72 1.99
CA PHE A 23 -6.66 -0.52 2.63
C PHE A 23 -6.73 -0.53 4.17
N ARG A 24 -7.46 -1.47 4.77
CA ARG A 24 -7.49 -1.66 6.22
C ARG A 24 -6.45 -2.65 6.72
N GLY A 25 -6.13 -3.66 5.90
CA GLY A 25 -5.21 -4.75 6.23
C GLY A 25 -3.80 -4.55 5.68
N GLU A 26 -2.95 -5.52 5.97
CA GLU A 26 -1.64 -5.71 5.35
C GLU A 26 -1.69 -7.07 4.63
N TYR A 27 -1.36 -7.07 3.35
CA TYR A 27 -1.40 -8.26 2.52
C TYR A 27 -0.09 -8.38 1.75
N ASP A 28 0.45 -9.57 1.72
CA ASP A 28 1.68 -9.89 0.97
C ASP A 28 1.39 -10.16 -0.50
N ILE A 29 0.16 -10.56 -0.82
CA ILE A 29 -0.30 -10.86 -2.17
C ILE A 29 -1.82 -10.71 -2.27
N VAL A 30 -2.31 -10.31 -3.43
CA VAL A 30 -3.74 -10.25 -3.75
C VAL A 30 -4.05 -11.28 -4.82
N LEU A 31 -5.03 -12.15 -4.57
CA LEU A 31 -5.62 -13.03 -5.55
C LEU A 31 -6.98 -12.47 -5.96
N LEU A 32 -7.16 -12.14 -7.23
CA LEU A 32 -8.26 -11.32 -7.69
C LEU A 32 -9.01 -11.97 -8.85
N ASP A 33 -10.31 -12.20 -8.67
CA ASP A 33 -11.20 -12.56 -9.76
C ASP A 33 -11.49 -11.32 -10.63
N MET A 34 -11.54 -11.51 -11.94
CA MET A 34 -11.91 -10.43 -12.87
C MET A 34 -13.41 -10.20 -12.90
N ASP A 35 -14.20 -11.26 -12.77
CA ASP A 35 -15.64 -11.25 -12.89
C ASP A 35 -16.31 -11.18 -11.51
N MET A 36 -16.35 -10.00 -10.93
CA MET A 36 -16.99 -9.75 -9.64
C MET A 36 -18.18 -8.80 -9.77
N PRO A 37 -19.22 -8.96 -8.93
CA PRO A 37 -20.35 -8.03 -8.91
C PRO A 37 -19.93 -6.66 -8.35
N SER A 38 -20.64 -5.63 -8.75
CA SER A 38 -20.54 -4.24 -8.29
C SER A 38 -19.26 -3.49 -8.71
N MET A 39 -18.09 -4.12 -8.64
CA MET A 39 -16.79 -3.59 -9.05
C MET A 39 -15.93 -4.73 -9.56
N GLY A 40 -15.57 -4.71 -10.84
CA GLY A 40 -14.76 -5.74 -11.47
C GLY A 40 -13.29 -5.72 -11.05
N GLY A 41 -12.56 -6.81 -11.35
CA GLY A 41 -11.15 -6.94 -10.99
C GLY A 41 -10.27 -5.85 -11.59
N ALA A 42 -10.52 -5.42 -12.83
CA ALA A 42 -9.75 -4.35 -13.48
C ALA A 42 -9.83 -3.03 -12.70
N GLU A 43 -11.01 -2.64 -12.25
CA GLU A 43 -11.21 -1.42 -11.45
C GLU A 43 -10.55 -1.53 -10.07
N VAL A 44 -10.54 -2.73 -9.47
CA VAL A 44 -9.83 -2.99 -8.22
C VAL A 44 -8.32 -2.81 -8.40
N ILE A 45 -7.74 -3.35 -9.48
CA ILE A 45 -6.31 -3.20 -9.81
C ILE A 45 -5.96 -1.73 -9.97
N GLU A 46 -6.72 -0.99 -10.78
CA GLU A 46 -6.53 0.44 -11.01
C GLU A 46 -6.49 1.22 -9.70
N LYS A 47 -7.51 1.06 -8.84
CA LYS A 47 -7.58 1.72 -7.53
C LYS A 47 -6.42 1.38 -6.58
N ILE A 48 -5.91 0.16 -6.63
CA ILE A 48 -4.74 -0.24 -5.86
C ILE A 48 -3.48 0.45 -6.42
N ARG A 49 -3.32 0.46 -7.74
CA ARG A 49 -2.12 1.00 -8.42
C ARG A 49 -2.06 2.52 -8.43
N GLU A 50 -3.18 3.22 -8.58
CA GLU A 50 -3.27 4.68 -8.44
C GLU A 50 -2.69 5.19 -7.11
N ARG A 51 -2.71 4.36 -6.07
CA ARG A 51 -2.16 4.68 -4.76
C ARG A 51 -0.70 4.27 -4.56
N GLY A 52 0.00 3.92 -5.65
CA GLY A 52 1.42 3.56 -5.63
C GLY A 52 1.73 2.29 -4.85
N VAL A 53 0.74 1.42 -4.62
CA VAL A 53 0.95 0.16 -3.89
C VAL A 53 1.50 -0.88 -4.84
N ARG A 54 2.61 -1.53 -4.46
CA ARG A 54 3.32 -2.55 -5.25
C ARG A 54 3.12 -3.98 -4.73
N VAL A 55 2.05 -4.24 -3.98
CA VAL A 55 1.72 -5.61 -3.61
C VAL A 55 1.48 -6.44 -4.87
N PRO A 56 1.99 -7.67 -4.97
CA PRO A 56 1.72 -8.52 -6.11
C PRO A 56 0.23 -8.81 -6.25
N ILE A 57 -0.31 -8.66 -7.45
CA ILE A 57 -1.69 -8.99 -7.80
C ILE A 57 -1.68 -10.13 -8.81
N VAL A 58 -2.21 -11.27 -8.43
CA VAL A 58 -2.42 -12.43 -9.29
C VAL A 58 -3.90 -12.51 -9.65
N VAL A 59 -4.18 -12.43 -10.94
CA VAL A 59 -5.55 -12.45 -11.46
C VAL A 59 -6.01 -13.88 -11.69
N LEU A 60 -7.25 -14.18 -11.31
CA LEU A 60 -7.98 -15.39 -11.72
C LEU A 60 -8.93 -15.03 -12.85
N SER A 61 -8.91 -15.79 -13.96
CA SER A 61 -9.80 -15.56 -15.07
C SER A 61 -10.15 -16.86 -15.80
N GLU A 62 -11.32 -16.89 -16.43
CA GLU A 62 -11.73 -17.93 -17.38
C GLU A 62 -11.26 -17.62 -18.81
N PHE A 63 -10.86 -16.36 -19.07
CA PHE A 63 -10.46 -15.88 -20.39
C PHE A 63 -9.02 -16.23 -20.73
N ASP A 64 -8.76 -16.36 -22.03
CA ASP A 64 -7.50 -16.81 -22.57
C ASP A 64 -6.38 -15.77 -22.35
N GLN A 65 -5.16 -16.24 -22.33
CA GLN A 65 -3.92 -15.53 -22.02
C GLN A 65 -3.74 -14.18 -22.76
N TYR A 66 -4.39 -14.03 -23.93
CA TYR A 66 -4.23 -12.87 -24.80
C TYR A 66 -4.84 -11.59 -24.26
N GLU A 67 -6.03 -11.62 -23.67
CA GLU A 67 -6.69 -10.43 -23.12
C GLU A 67 -6.01 -9.94 -21.85
N LEU A 68 -5.52 -10.86 -21.05
CA LEU A 68 -4.83 -10.57 -19.79
C LEU A 68 -3.38 -10.09 -19.97
N SER A 69 -2.73 -10.43 -21.08
CA SER A 69 -1.39 -9.89 -21.39
C SER A 69 -1.45 -8.38 -21.65
N VAL A 70 -2.54 -7.88 -22.18
CA VAL A 70 -2.80 -6.45 -22.38
C VAL A 70 -3.11 -5.77 -21.03
N LEU A 71 -3.95 -6.38 -20.20
CA LEU A 71 -4.23 -5.89 -18.85
C LEU A 71 -2.98 -5.91 -17.96
N GLY A 72 -2.14 -6.93 -18.08
CA GLY A 72 -0.90 -7.08 -17.30
C GLY A 72 0.20 -6.08 -17.65
N LYS A 73 0.27 -5.59 -18.89
CA LYS A 73 1.25 -4.57 -19.30
C LYS A 73 0.85 -3.15 -18.94
N ASP A 74 -0.44 -2.83 -19.07
CA ASP A 74 -0.98 -1.50 -18.85
C ASP A 74 -1.90 -1.42 -17.62
N GLY A 75 -2.42 -2.55 -17.14
CA GLY A 75 -3.40 -2.64 -16.05
C GLY A 75 -2.86 -2.96 -14.66
N GLY A 76 -1.55 -3.22 -14.52
CA GLY A 76 -0.91 -3.34 -13.19
C GLY A 76 -1.06 -4.67 -12.47
N ALA A 77 -1.58 -5.74 -13.10
CA ALA A 77 -1.49 -7.11 -12.56
C ALA A 77 -0.07 -7.66 -12.76
N ASP A 78 0.41 -8.44 -11.79
CA ASP A 78 1.76 -9.04 -11.84
C ASP A 78 1.76 -10.43 -12.47
N ASP A 79 0.66 -11.16 -12.35
CA ASP A 79 0.50 -12.49 -12.93
C ASP A 79 -0.97 -12.83 -13.11
N PHE A 80 -1.23 -13.95 -13.83
CA PHE A 80 -2.57 -14.49 -13.94
C PHE A 80 -2.58 -16.02 -13.89
N VAL A 81 -3.73 -16.56 -13.53
CA VAL A 81 -4.01 -18.00 -13.53
C VAL A 81 -5.38 -18.21 -14.15
N SER A 82 -5.47 -19.10 -15.14
CA SER A 82 -6.78 -19.52 -15.63
C SER A 82 -7.48 -20.40 -14.60
N LYS A 83 -8.77 -20.15 -14.37
CA LYS A 83 -9.60 -21.00 -13.50
C LYS A 83 -9.70 -22.44 -14.01
N ASN A 84 -9.41 -22.66 -15.30
CA ASN A 84 -9.40 -23.97 -15.94
C ASN A 84 -8.09 -24.75 -15.75
N TRP A 85 -7.06 -24.11 -15.18
CA TRP A 85 -5.78 -24.79 -14.94
C TRP A 85 -5.81 -25.61 -13.65
N PRO A 86 -4.94 -26.64 -13.55
CA PRO A 86 -4.80 -27.39 -12.33
C PRO A 86 -4.49 -26.47 -11.12
N PRO A 87 -5.07 -26.74 -9.94
CA PRO A 87 -4.84 -25.92 -8.74
C PRO A 87 -3.37 -25.70 -8.38
N GLN A 88 -2.50 -26.63 -8.74
CA GLN A 88 -1.05 -26.54 -8.55
C GLN A 88 -0.44 -25.35 -9.31
N SER A 89 -1.02 -24.96 -10.44
CA SER A 89 -0.56 -23.82 -11.22
C SER A 89 -0.71 -22.51 -10.45
N LEU A 90 -1.78 -22.37 -9.67
CA LEU A 90 -1.99 -21.23 -8.78
C LEU A 90 -0.90 -21.17 -7.71
N LEU A 91 -0.65 -22.29 -7.03
CA LEU A 91 0.35 -22.36 -5.96
C LEU A 91 1.75 -21.99 -6.44
N ILE A 92 2.16 -22.53 -7.59
CA ILE A 92 3.47 -22.23 -8.19
C ILE A 92 3.61 -20.73 -8.45
N ARG A 93 2.57 -20.07 -8.93
CA ARG A 93 2.61 -18.63 -9.24
C ARG A 93 2.55 -17.76 -7.98
N LEU A 94 1.71 -18.09 -7.00
CA LEU A 94 1.69 -17.41 -5.71
C LEU A 94 3.07 -17.47 -5.04
N ASP A 95 3.65 -18.66 -4.93
CA ASP A 95 4.97 -18.88 -4.37
C ASP A 95 6.06 -18.10 -5.12
N LYS A 96 6.00 -18.07 -6.45
CA LYS A 96 6.96 -17.31 -7.26
C LYS A 96 6.86 -15.82 -6.94
N ARG A 97 5.65 -15.25 -6.92
CA ARG A 97 5.45 -13.81 -6.68
C ARG A 97 5.83 -13.41 -5.27
N LEU A 98 5.53 -14.23 -4.27
CA LEU A 98 5.97 -14.00 -2.91
C LEU A 98 7.50 -14.03 -2.80
N ARG A 99 8.16 -15.02 -3.41
CA ARG A 99 9.64 -15.09 -3.43
C ARG A 99 10.27 -13.93 -4.18
N ASP A 100 9.71 -13.50 -5.31
CA ASP A 100 10.20 -12.36 -6.07
C ASP A 100 10.09 -11.07 -5.24
N THR A 101 9.03 -10.91 -4.46
CA THR A 101 8.86 -9.78 -3.54
C THR A 101 9.90 -9.81 -2.42
N LEU A 102 10.13 -10.98 -1.81
CA LEU A 102 11.16 -11.15 -0.78
C LEU A 102 12.56 -10.85 -1.33
N LYS A 103 12.89 -11.35 -2.52
CA LYS A 103 14.18 -11.05 -3.18
C LYS A 103 14.36 -9.57 -3.46
N ARG A 104 13.35 -8.87 -3.98
CA ARG A 104 13.39 -7.41 -4.18
C ARG A 104 13.70 -6.66 -2.89
N VAL A 105 13.12 -7.10 -1.78
CA VAL A 105 13.39 -6.53 -0.45
C VAL A 105 14.85 -6.84 -0.01
N GLU A 106 15.35 -8.02 -0.31
CA GLU A 106 16.73 -8.43 -0.01
C GLU A 106 17.76 -7.76 -0.91
N GLU A 107 17.47 -7.61 -2.22
CA GLU A 107 18.35 -7.04 -3.23
C GLU A 107 18.38 -5.50 -3.24
N GLY A 108 17.61 -4.84 -2.36
CA GLY A 108 17.71 -3.40 -2.13
C GLY A 108 16.77 -2.53 -2.97
N GLU A 109 15.78 -3.07 -3.67
CA GLU A 109 14.61 -2.31 -4.14
C GLU A 109 13.69 -1.91 -2.97
N ARG A 110 14.32 -1.38 -1.92
CA ARG A 110 13.60 -0.86 -0.77
C ARG A 110 13.00 0.48 -1.13
N VAL A 111 11.72 0.65 -0.88
CA VAL A 111 11.12 1.98 -0.95
C VAL A 111 11.62 2.79 0.24
N MET A 112 12.83 3.32 0.10
CA MET A 112 13.42 4.23 1.08
C MET A 112 13.18 5.68 0.68
N PHE A 113 12.48 6.39 1.53
CA PHE A 113 12.32 7.83 1.39
C PHE A 113 13.43 8.53 2.16
N ARG A 114 14.28 9.27 1.44
CA ARG A 114 15.22 10.20 2.04
C ARG A 114 14.51 11.54 2.23
N LEU A 115 14.34 11.94 3.48
CA LEU A 115 13.62 13.16 3.84
C LEU A 115 14.55 14.30 4.15
N SER A 116 15.75 13.99 4.61
CA SER A 116 16.85 14.93 4.84
C SER A 116 18.20 14.19 4.79
N ALA A 117 19.29 14.89 5.10
CA ALA A 117 20.61 14.28 5.28
C ALA A 117 20.59 13.19 6.38
N ASP A 118 19.84 13.45 7.45
CA ASP A 118 19.85 12.66 8.69
C ASP A 118 18.58 11.86 8.93
N THR A 119 17.56 11.96 8.04
CA THR A 119 16.27 11.29 8.20
C THR A 119 15.89 10.47 6.99
N THR A 120 15.60 9.19 7.23
CA THR A 120 15.12 8.25 6.22
C THR A 120 13.94 7.44 6.74
N PHE A 121 13.03 7.08 5.85
CA PHE A 121 11.91 6.18 6.14
C PHE A 121 11.94 4.97 5.21
N ASP A 122 12.09 3.78 5.80
CA ASP A 122 11.98 2.49 5.12
C ASP A 122 10.52 2.00 5.29
N LYS A 123 9.77 2.06 4.19
CA LYS A 123 8.35 1.67 4.18
C LYS A 123 8.18 0.18 4.50
N ASP A 124 9.01 -0.68 3.90
CA ASP A 124 8.83 -2.14 3.95
C ASP A 124 9.15 -2.68 5.34
N LYS A 125 10.17 -2.10 5.99
CA LYS A 125 10.52 -2.41 7.38
C LYS A 125 9.75 -1.60 8.41
N ARG A 126 8.97 -0.61 7.98
CA ARG A 126 8.28 0.36 8.85
C ARG A 126 9.23 1.05 9.84
N VAL A 127 10.41 1.41 9.35
CA VAL A 127 11.47 2.00 10.15
C VAL A 127 11.69 3.44 9.74
N LEU A 128 11.54 4.34 10.70
CA LEU A 128 11.94 5.72 10.61
C LEU A 128 13.30 5.89 11.33
N ILE A 129 14.29 6.44 10.64
CA ILE A 129 15.58 6.81 11.22
C ILE A 129 15.65 8.32 11.22
N VAL A 130 15.85 8.92 12.38
CA VAL A 130 15.99 10.36 12.56
C VAL A 130 17.28 10.62 13.35
N LYS A 131 18.23 11.33 12.74
CA LYS A 131 19.55 11.59 13.32
C LYS A 131 20.20 10.34 13.93
N GLY A 132 20.17 9.24 13.16
CA GLY A 132 20.74 7.95 13.57
C GLY A 132 19.87 7.13 14.53
N GLN A 133 18.82 7.70 15.12
CA GLN A 133 17.90 6.99 16.01
C GLN A 133 16.86 6.21 15.20
N LYS A 134 16.89 4.89 15.33
CA LYS A 134 15.98 3.97 14.67
C LYS A 134 14.69 3.79 15.47
N GLN A 135 13.55 3.99 14.85
CA GLN A 135 12.22 3.86 15.43
C GLN A 135 11.35 2.97 14.55
N HIS A 136 10.78 1.90 15.13
CA HIS A 136 9.77 1.10 14.44
C HIS A 136 8.40 1.78 14.56
N LEU A 137 7.76 1.98 13.41
CA LEU A 137 6.42 2.54 13.36
C LEU A 137 5.38 1.42 13.42
N LYS A 138 4.28 1.67 14.15
CA LYS A 138 3.10 0.80 14.08
C LYS A 138 2.53 0.82 12.65
N PRO A 139 1.86 -0.24 12.20
CA PRO A 139 1.39 -0.38 10.81
C PRO A 139 0.65 0.85 10.27
N MET A 140 -0.35 1.33 10.99
CA MET A 140 -1.13 2.49 10.55
C MET A 140 -0.31 3.78 10.52
N LEU A 141 0.58 3.98 11.49
CA LEU A 141 1.47 5.13 11.53
C LEU A 141 2.46 5.12 10.34
N ALA A 142 2.95 3.94 9.97
CA ALA A 142 3.80 3.76 8.78
C ALA A 142 3.04 4.05 7.48
N LYS A 143 1.76 3.68 7.40
CA LYS A 143 0.89 4.02 6.24
C LYS A 143 0.71 5.54 6.13
N VAL A 144 0.42 6.23 7.23
CA VAL A 144 0.32 7.70 7.23
C VAL A 144 1.64 8.33 6.79
N MET A 145 2.76 7.87 7.36
CA MET A 145 4.09 8.36 6.98
C MET A 145 4.38 8.15 5.50
N TRP A 146 4.06 6.96 4.98
CA TRP A 146 4.25 6.67 3.56
C TRP A 146 3.47 7.61 2.66
N MET A 147 2.18 7.84 2.92
CA MET A 147 1.36 8.78 2.14
C MET A 147 1.95 10.19 2.13
N LEU A 148 2.41 10.67 3.29
CA LEU A 148 3.08 11.96 3.39
C LEU A 148 4.40 12.01 2.59
N CYS A 149 5.16 10.92 2.59
CA CYS A 149 6.42 10.83 1.84
C CYS A 149 6.21 10.79 0.32
N THR A 150 5.15 10.13 -0.17
CA THR A 150 4.85 10.07 -1.61
C THR A 150 4.41 11.41 -2.19
N ARG A 151 3.89 12.29 -1.35
CA ARG A 151 3.43 13.64 -1.70
C ARG A 151 4.13 14.71 -0.85
N LYS A 152 5.45 14.53 -0.64
CA LYS A 152 6.25 15.52 0.09
C LYS A 152 6.18 16.88 -0.59
N ASN A 153 6.15 17.93 0.21
CA ASN A 153 6.01 19.31 -0.23
C ASN A 153 4.66 19.67 -0.91
N GLU A 154 3.66 18.78 -0.83
CA GLU A 154 2.30 19.03 -1.31
C GLU A 154 1.31 19.10 -0.14
N ASP A 155 0.24 19.86 -0.34
CA ASP A 155 -0.88 19.91 0.59
C ASP A 155 -1.81 18.71 0.34
N ILE A 156 -2.07 17.90 1.38
CA ILE A 156 -2.95 16.73 1.32
C ILE A 156 -4.13 17.01 2.27
N THR A 157 -5.35 16.94 1.75
CA THR A 157 -6.54 17.18 2.58
C THR A 157 -6.76 16.04 3.59
N ILE A 158 -7.38 16.37 4.73
CA ILE A 158 -7.82 15.36 5.71
C ILE A 158 -8.73 14.34 5.04
N LYS A 159 -9.59 14.80 4.12
CA LYS A 159 -10.48 13.93 3.34
C LYS A 159 -9.71 12.91 2.52
N GLU A 160 -8.71 13.35 1.73
CA GLU A 160 -7.87 12.45 0.93
C GLU A 160 -7.16 11.42 1.81
N LEU A 161 -6.55 11.87 2.92
CA LEU A 161 -5.88 10.95 3.85
C LEU A 161 -6.86 9.95 4.48
N CYS A 162 -8.03 10.39 4.93
CA CYS A 162 -9.04 9.50 5.52
C CYS A 162 -9.58 8.52 4.47
N MET A 163 -9.90 8.99 3.26
CA MET A 163 -10.36 8.14 2.18
C MET A 163 -9.31 7.12 1.78
N TRP A 164 -8.03 7.52 1.74
CA TRP A 164 -6.93 6.60 1.42
C TRP A 164 -6.70 5.57 2.53
N LEU A 165 -6.74 5.97 3.81
CA LEU A 165 -6.44 5.09 4.94
C LEU A 165 -7.60 4.16 5.30
N TRP A 166 -8.84 4.63 5.20
CA TRP A 166 -10.02 3.90 5.72
C TRP A 166 -11.17 3.78 4.72
N GLY A 167 -11.08 4.38 3.55
CA GLY A 167 -12.16 4.42 2.55
C GLY A 167 -13.38 5.24 2.99
N VAL A 168 -13.27 6.00 4.08
CA VAL A 168 -14.35 6.83 4.63
C VAL A 168 -13.78 8.05 5.33
N GLU A 169 -14.47 9.20 5.18
CA GLU A 169 -14.21 10.41 5.96
C GLU A 169 -15.37 10.64 6.95
N ASN A 170 -15.04 10.82 8.20
CA ASN A 170 -15.95 11.28 9.25
C ASN A 170 -15.13 11.90 10.40
N GLU A 171 -15.80 12.55 11.35
CA GLU A 171 -15.13 13.22 12.48
C GLU A 171 -14.26 12.28 13.33
N VAL A 172 -14.68 11.03 13.51
CA VAL A 172 -13.91 10.03 14.24
C VAL A 172 -12.59 9.72 13.54
N LYS A 173 -12.62 9.51 12.23
CA LYS A 173 -11.41 9.22 11.43
C LYS A 173 -10.51 10.45 11.29
N ALA A 174 -11.07 11.63 11.16
CA ALA A 174 -10.30 12.88 11.19
C ALA A 174 -9.57 13.09 12.54
N SER A 175 -10.23 12.78 13.65
CA SER A 175 -9.62 12.83 14.99
C SER A 175 -8.51 11.77 15.14
N GLU A 176 -8.75 10.54 14.69
CA GLU A 176 -7.77 9.45 14.70
C GLU A 176 -6.54 9.83 13.86
N LEU A 177 -6.73 10.38 12.65
CA LEU A 177 -5.64 10.89 11.81
C LEU A 177 -4.83 11.97 12.53
N SER A 178 -5.49 12.92 13.20
CA SER A 178 -4.82 13.99 13.95
C SER A 178 -3.91 13.43 15.05
N SER A 179 -4.28 12.31 15.67
CA SER A 179 -3.45 11.61 16.65
C SER A 179 -2.19 11.00 16.01
N TYR A 180 -2.31 10.38 14.84
CA TYR A 180 -1.14 9.86 14.09
C TYR A 180 -0.22 10.98 13.63
N ILE A 181 -0.78 12.10 13.14
CA ILE A 181 0.01 13.28 12.75
C ILE A 181 0.79 13.85 13.95
N SER A 182 0.13 13.93 15.11
CA SER A 182 0.80 14.38 16.35
C SER A 182 1.96 13.46 16.75
N ASP A 183 1.77 12.14 16.62
CA ASP A 183 2.83 11.17 16.93
C ASP A 183 4.00 11.27 15.93
N LEU A 184 3.72 11.42 14.63
CA LEU A 184 4.76 11.65 13.63
C LEU A 184 5.54 12.94 13.88
N ARG A 185 4.86 14.04 14.25
CA ARG A 185 5.54 15.30 14.60
C ARG A 185 6.54 15.11 15.75
N LYS A 186 6.15 14.39 16.79
CA LYS A 186 7.06 14.11 17.93
C LYS A 186 8.27 13.31 17.48
N LYS A 187 8.08 12.33 16.58
CA LYS A 187 9.15 11.47 16.08
C LYS A 187 10.10 12.18 15.14
N LEU A 188 9.59 13.12 14.33
CA LEU A 188 10.38 13.92 13.38
C LEU A 188 11.04 15.13 14.02
N LYS A 189 10.55 15.59 15.19
CA LYS A 189 11.01 16.82 15.88
C LYS A 189 12.55 16.95 16.05
N PRO A 190 13.32 15.85 16.24
CA PRO A 190 14.78 15.98 16.36
C PRO A 190 15.47 16.53 15.10
N ASP A 191 14.83 16.40 13.92
CA ASP A 191 15.35 16.91 12.66
C ASP A 191 14.60 18.19 12.25
N GLU A 192 15.24 19.32 12.48
CA GLU A 192 14.66 20.65 12.19
C GLU A 192 14.52 20.96 10.70
N SER A 193 15.13 20.15 9.81
CA SER A 193 14.98 20.29 8.36
C SER A 193 13.67 19.67 7.83
N ILE A 194 12.90 19.02 8.70
CA ILE A 194 11.63 18.39 8.36
C ILE A 194 10.51 18.98 9.20
N GLU A 195 9.47 19.43 8.54
CA GLU A 195 8.31 19.98 9.22
C GLU A 195 7.00 19.36 8.72
N LEU A 196 6.13 18.92 9.64
CA LEU A 196 4.81 18.42 9.32
C LEU A 196 3.76 19.48 9.71
N LEU A 197 3.38 20.30 8.74
CA LEU A 197 2.48 21.44 8.93
C LEU A 197 1.01 21.02 8.85
N ARG A 198 0.16 21.83 9.46
CA ARG A 198 -1.28 21.87 9.23
C ARG A 198 -1.58 23.14 8.44
N GLY A 199 -2.06 22.96 7.21
CA GLY A 199 -2.41 24.06 6.33
C GLY A 199 -3.83 24.57 6.52
N PHE A 200 -4.16 25.63 5.79
CA PHE A 200 -5.52 26.18 5.69
C PHE A 200 -6.45 25.16 5.03
N GLY A 201 -7.74 25.14 5.42
CA GLY A 201 -8.73 24.26 4.79
C GLY A 201 -8.64 22.80 5.23
N GLY A 202 -7.92 22.50 6.33
CA GLY A 202 -7.83 21.11 6.83
C GLY A 202 -6.90 20.23 5.98
N THR A 203 -5.72 20.73 5.66
CA THR A 203 -4.66 19.98 4.97
C THR A 203 -3.51 19.64 5.93
N TYR A 204 -2.71 18.65 5.53
CA TYR A 204 -1.39 18.37 6.09
C TYR A 204 -0.34 18.41 4.99
N LYS A 205 0.86 18.85 5.34
CA LYS A 205 2.00 18.95 4.43
C LYS A 205 3.28 18.52 5.13
N LEU A 206 3.99 17.56 4.56
CA LEU A 206 5.34 17.20 4.99
C LEU A 206 6.33 18.02 4.18
N ILE A 207 6.95 18.98 4.83
CA ILE A 207 8.01 19.81 4.23
C ILE A 207 9.35 19.13 4.49
N THR A 208 10.12 18.99 3.43
CA THR A 208 11.52 18.58 3.48
C THR A 208 12.35 19.60 2.73
N MET A 209 13.40 20.13 3.36
CA MET A 209 14.36 20.96 2.64
C MET A 209 15.13 20.04 1.70
N GLU A 210 15.08 20.34 0.39
CA GLU A 210 15.90 19.60 -0.59
C GLU A 210 17.38 19.83 -0.29
N LEU A 211 18.14 18.73 -0.40
CA LEU A 211 19.60 18.73 -0.27
C LEU A 211 20.24 19.25 -1.55
#